data_b689ca33abdf53b4d8fc5c55fb6bfc2f
#
_entry.id   b689ca33abdf53b4d8fc5c55fb6bfc2f
#
_cell.length_a   1.000
_cell.length_b   1.000
_cell.length_c   1.000
_cell.angle_alpha   90.00
_cell.angle_beta   90.00
_cell.angle_gamma   90.00
#
_symmetry.space_group_name_H-M   'P 1'
#
loop_
_entity.id
_entity.type
_entity.pdbx_description
1 polymer ?
#
loop_
_entity_poly.entity_id
_entity_poly.type
_entity_poly.pdbx_seq_one_letter_code
_entity_poly.pdbx_strand_id
1 'polypeptide(L)'
;MAKVKRFFLEIKKKQFLNKPPIFFKQTEVYLDKEKDININKFFYKQIGKDHFWRDRLLWSDKEWHKYVSNINLETGIMKFEKDLIGFYEQEFHKEKNEIELIQMGVLKEHQNKKFGSFLLKYIIYKAFDKKVDRVWVHTSSLDHKHALDNYLSKGFKIFKEETINFTF
;
A
#
# COMPACT_ATOMS: atom_id res chain seq x y z
N MET A 1 9.64 -12.81 -22.45
CA MET A 1 9.05 -13.15 -21.14
C MET A 1 10.15 -13.22 -20.08
N ALA A 2 9.93 -12.57 -18.95
CA ALA A 2 10.84 -12.67 -17.80
C ALA A 2 10.12 -13.40 -16.66
N LYS A 3 10.91 -14.10 -15.84
CA LYS A 3 10.40 -14.69 -14.59
C LYS A 3 10.43 -13.63 -13.50
N VAL A 4 9.28 -13.36 -12.90
CA VAL A 4 9.10 -12.40 -11.82
C VAL A 4 8.70 -13.15 -10.56
N LYS A 5 9.41 -12.90 -9.45
CA LYS A 5 9.03 -13.44 -8.15
C LYS A 5 7.99 -12.55 -7.49
N ARG A 6 6.96 -13.16 -6.93
CA ARG A 6 5.95 -12.51 -6.10
C ARG A 6 6.00 -13.09 -4.70
N PHE A 7 6.03 -12.20 -3.72
CA PHE A 7 6.07 -12.54 -2.30
C PHE A 7 4.77 -12.12 -1.63
N PHE A 8 4.18 -13.01 -0.87
CA PHE A 8 3.01 -12.74 -0.02
C PHE A 8 3.47 -12.71 1.42
N LEU A 9 3.19 -11.62 2.11
CA LEU A 9 3.66 -11.36 3.45
C LEU A 9 2.50 -11.04 4.38
N GLU A 10 2.63 -11.38 5.67
CA GLU A 10 1.62 -11.12 6.68
C GLU A 10 2.21 -10.70 8.02
N ILE A 11 1.42 -9.93 8.78
CA ILE A 11 1.57 -9.76 10.22
C ILE A 11 0.29 -10.25 10.88
N LYS A 12 0.41 -11.15 11.85
CA LYS A 12 -0.71 -11.57 12.70
C LYS A 12 -0.77 -10.71 13.95
N LYS A 13 -1.98 -10.53 14.52
CA LYS A 13 -2.21 -9.72 15.71
C LYS A 13 -1.24 -10.02 16.87
N LYS A 14 -0.94 -11.29 17.11
CA LYS A 14 0.02 -11.72 18.15
C LYS A 14 1.46 -11.24 17.92
N GLN A 15 1.80 -10.87 16.70
CA GLN A 15 3.13 -10.41 16.31
C GLN A 15 3.23 -8.89 16.27
N PHE A 16 2.09 -8.18 16.37
CA PHE A 16 2.03 -6.74 16.31
C PHE A 16 2.56 -6.11 17.60
N LEU A 17 3.59 -5.29 17.45
CA LEU A 17 4.08 -4.42 18.52
C LEU A 17 3.29 -3.11 18.47
N ASN A 18 2.42 -2.89 19.45
CA ASN A 18 1.56 -1.69 19.51
C ASN A 18 2.38 -0.43 19.83
N LYS A 19 3.18 0.00 18.85
CA LYS A 19 3.97 1.23 18.93
C LYS A 19 3.44 2.21 17.89
N PRO A 20 2.86 3.36 18.32
CA PRO A 20 2.40 4.37 17.38
C PRO A 20 3.57 4.92 16.56
N PRO A 21 3.35 5.28 15.29
CA PRO A 21 4.37 5.92 14.48
C PRO A 21 4.68 7.32 15.01
N ILE A 22 5.94 7.71 14.93
CA ILE A 22 6.36 9.08 15.22
C ILE A 22 6.23 9.88 13.93
N PHE A 23 5.36 10.89 13.94
CA PHE A 23 5.14 11.74 12.77
C PHE A 23 6.35 12.64 12.51
N PHE A 24 6.71 12.75 11.25
CA PHE A 24 7.61 13.81 10.80
C PHE A 24 6.92 15.16 10.93
N LYS A 25 7.71 16.19 11.26
CA LYS A 25 7.21 17.56 11.25
C LYS A 25 6.60 17.89 9.88
N GLN A 26 5.46 18.59 9.87
CA GLN A 26 4.73 18.99 8.66
C GLN A 26 4.17 17.82 7.82
N THR A 27 4.08 16.63 8.38
CA THR A 27 3.52 15.45 7.73
C THR A 27 2.13 15.14 8.27
N GLU A 28 1.22 14.84 7.38
CA GLU A 28 -0.15 14.43 7.68
C GLU A 28 -0.51 13.17 6.87
N VAL A 29 -1.27 12.26 7.48
CA VAL A 29 -1.90 11.12 6.77
C VAL A 29 -3.38 11.11 7.11
N TYR A 30 -4.22 11.07 6.09
CA TYR A 30 -5.68 11.08 6.24
C TYR A 30 -6.36 10.17 5.23
N LEU A 31 -7.60 9.79 5.53
CA LEU A 31 -8.41 8.99 4.62
C LEU A 31 -9.16 9.90 3.64
N ASP A 32 -9.16 9.53 2.36
CA ASP A 32 -9.98 10.16 1.34
C ASP A 32 -11.46 9.75 1.52
N LYS A 33 -12.22 10.60 2.20
CA LYS A 33 -13.66 10.39 2.44
C LYS A 33 -14.50 10.70 1.20
N GLU A 34 -14.01 11.54 0.32
CA GLU A 34 -14.70 11.94 -0.91
C GLU A 34 -14.67 10.87 -2.00
N LYS A 35 -13.81 9.87 -1.82
CA LYS A 35 -13.67 8.77 -2.81
C LYS A 35 -13.31 9.29 -4.21
N ASP A 36 -12.39 10.24 -4.27
CA ASP A 36 -11.97 10.87 -5.52
C ASP A 36 -11.09 9.94 -6.36
N ILE A 37 -11.66 9.41 -7.44
CA ILE A 37 -10.94 8.52 -8.35
C ILE A 37 -9.68 9.16 -8.95
N ASN A 38 -9.63 10.49 -9.09
CA ASN A 38 -8.49 11.17 -9.68
C ASN A 38 -7.25 11.06 -8.79
N ILE A 39 -7.41 11.01 -7.48
CA ILE A 39 -6.33 10.78 -6.53
C ILE A 39 -5.73 9.37 -6.73
N ASN A 40 -6.58 8.36 -6.77
CA ASN A 40 -6.15 6.98 -7.00
C ASN A 40 -5.46 6.81 -8.36
N LYS A 41 -6.05 7.37 -9.42
CA LYS A 41 -5.45 7.35 -10.76
C LYS A 41 -4.09 8.04 -10.80
N PHE A 42 -3.98 9.21 -10.17
CA PHE A 42 -2.73 9.97 -10.13
C PHE A 42 -1.61 9.16 -9.51
N PHE A 43 -1.80 8.65 -8.30
CA PHE A 43 -0.77 7.88 -7.60
C PHE A 43 -0.47 6.56 -8.30
N TYR A 44 -1.50 5.86 -8.79
CA TYR A 44 -1.31 4.63 -9.55
C TYR A 44 -0.39 4.84 -10.76
N LYS A 45 -0.64 5.90 -11.54
CA LYS A 45 0.17 6.23 -12.72
C LYS A 45 1.57 6.70 -12.35
N GLN A 46 1.67 7.64 -11.40
CA GLN A 46 2.95 8.26 -11.07
C GLN A 46 3.93 7.30 -10.39
N ILE A 47 3.45 6.46 -9.51
CA ILE A 47 4.28 5.47 -8.82
C ILE A 47 4.44 4.21 -9.68
N GLY A 48 3.34 3.73 -10.23
CA GLY A 48 3.31 2.45 -10.94
C GLY A 48 4.10 2.42 -12.24
N LYS A 49 4.35 3.57 -12.89
CA LYS A 49 5.14 3.63 -14.13
C LYS A 49 6.55 3.08 -13.98
N ASP A 50 7.16 3.24 -12.81
CA ASP A 50 8.50 2.77 -12.50
C ASP A 50 8.53 1.31 -12.01
N HIS A 51 7.35 0.72 -11.75
CA HIS A 51 7.19 -0.60 -11.13
C HIS A 51 6.29 -1.56 -11.93
N PHE A 52 6.02 -1.23 -13.18
CA PHE A 52 5.22 -2.05 -14.08
C PHE A 52 3.79 -2.35 -13.58
N TRP A 53 3.18 -1.40 -12.89
CA TRP A 53 1.77 -1.47 -12.55
C TRP A 53 0.94 -1.22 -13.80
N ARG A 54 0.33 -2.28 -14.33
CA ARG A 54 -0.36 -2.22 -15.63
C ARG A 54 -1.83 -2.57 -15.56
N ASP A 55 -2.23 -3.27 -14.53
CA ASP A 55 -3.56 -3.90 -14.44
C ASP A 55 -4.71 -2.91 -14.59
N ARG A 56 -4.50 -1.65 -14.20
CA ARG A 56 -5.54 -0.62 -14.18
C ARG A 56 -5.32 0.50 -15.20
N LEU A 57 -4.30 0.41 -16.04
CA LEU A 57 -4.02 1.50 -17.00
C LEU A 57 -5.14 1.70 -18.02
N LEU A 58 -5.87 0.62 -18.34
CA LEU A 58 -6.98 0.62 -19.30
C LEU A 58 -8.36 0.74 -18.61
N TRP A 59 -8.41 0.89 -17.30
CA TRP A 59 -9.68 1.05 -16.62
C TRP A 59 -10.40 2.31 -17.04
N SER A 60 -11.69 2.17 -17.35
CA SER A 60 -12.60 3.27 -17.54
C SER A 60 -12.89 4.00 -16.22
N ASP A 61 -13.43 5.20 -16.29
CA ASP A 61 -13.90 5.92 -15.09
C ASP A 61 -14.93 5.12 -14.30
N LYS A 62 -15.79 4.36 -14.98
CA LYS A 62 -16.77 3.48 -14.34
C LYS A 62 -16.11 2.38 -13.52
N GLU A 63 -15.03 1.76 -14.01
CA GLU A 63 -14.29 0.75 -13.28
C GLU A 63 -13.56 1.34 -12.09
N TRP A 64 -12.95 2.52 -12.25
CA TRP A 64 -12.34 3.25 -11.13
C TRP A 64 -13.38 3.62 -10.06
N HIS A 65 -14.53 4.13 -10.44
CA HIS A 65 -15.62 4.44 -9.49
C HIS A 65 -16.08 3.21 -8.74
N LYS A 66 -16.32 2.10 -9.44
CA LYS A 66 -16.70 0.83 -8.82
C LYS A 66 -15.69 0.36 -7.78
N TYR A 67 -14.42 0.47 -8.10
CA TYR A 67 -13.32 0.08 -7.21
C TYR A 67 -13.23 1.00 -5.99
N VAL A 68 -13.13 2.30 -6.21
CA VAL A 68 -12.93 3.27 -5.13
C VAL A 68 -14.13 3.41 -4.22
N SER A 69 -15.37 3.24 -4.76
CA SER A 69 -16.62 3.32 -3.97
C SER A 69 -16.90 2.09 -3.13
N ASN A 70 -16.16 1.01 -3.27
CA ASN A 70 -16.29 -0.17 -2.41
C ASN A 70 -16.18 0.26 -0.95
N ILE A 71 -17.21 -0.08 -0.15
CA ILE A 71 -17.31 0.32 1.26
C ILE A 71 -16.16 -0.22 2.12
N ASN A 72 -15.57 -1.34 1.71
CA ASN A 72 -14.47 -1.97 2.42
C ASN A 72 -13.09 -1.45 1.99
N LEU A 73 -13.05 -0.63 0.92
CA LEU A 73 -11.82 -0.01 0.44
C LEU A 73 -11.60 1.34 1.11
N GLU A 74 -10.40 1.55 1.60
CA GLU A 74 -9.92 2.84 2.09
C GLU A 74 -8.71 3.29 1.27
N THR A 75 -8.71 4.56 0.89
CA THR A 75 -7.57 5.24 0.32
C THR A 75 -7.01 6.22 1.35
N GLY A 76 -5.79 6.03 1.76
CA GLY A 76 -5.06 6.95 2.62
C GLY A 76 -4.13 7.84 1.80
N ILE A 77 -4.02 9.10 2.18
CA ILE A 77 -3.22 10.10 1.50
C ILE A 77 -2.19 10.65 2.48
N MET A 78 -0.95 10.72 2.05
CA MET A 78 0.13 11.32 2.80
C MET A 78 0.50 12.67 2.21
N LYS A 79 0.49 13.70 3.07
CA LYS A 79 0.94 15.06 2.74
C LYS A 79 2.23 15.38 3.49
N PHE A 80 3.06 16.15 2.83
CA PHE A 80 4.18 16.86 3.43
C PHE A 80 4.08 18.33 3.07
N GLU A 81 3.95 19.20 4.11
CA GLU A 81 3.58 20.60 3.92
C GLU A 81 2.24 20.73 3.16
N LYS A 82 2.27 21.25 1.93
CA LYS A 82 1.08 21.42 1.08
C LYS A 82 0.93 20.35 0.01
N ASP A 83 1.96 19.51 -0.16
CA ASP A 83 2.04 18.59 -1.27
C ASP A 83 1.54 17.20 -0.92
N LEU A 84 0.79 16.58 -1.82
CA LEU A 84 0.46 15.16 -1.75
C LEU A 84 1.68 14.38 -2.19
N ILE A 85 2.25 13.56 -1.31
CA ILE A 85 3.52 12.89 -1.57
C ILE A 85 3.43 11.36 -1.61
N GLY A 86 2.37 10.78 -1.10
CA GLY A 86 2.20 9.34 -1.05
C GLY A 86 0.77 8.91 -0.80
N PHE A 87 0.53 7.63 -0.95
CA PHE A 87 -0.80 7.04 -0.76
C PHE A 87 -0.71 5.58 -0.36
N TYR A 88 -1.84 5.05 0.08
CA TYR A 88 -2.07 3.62 0.17
C TYR A 88 -3.53 3.30 -0.12
N GLU A 89 -3.77 2.08 -0.56
CA GLU A 89 -5.10 1.49 -0.71
C GLU A 89 -5.14 0.20 0.08
N GLN A 90 -6.16 0.03 0.90
CA GLN A 90 -6.36 -1.17 1.68
C GLN A 90 -7.82 -1.60 1.65
N GLU A 91 -8.06 -2.90 1.73
CA GLU A 91 -9.39 -3.49 1.76
C GLU A 91 -9.58 -4.35 2.99
N PHE A 92 -10.70 -4.15 3.66
CA PHE A 92 -11.13 -4.96 4.79
C PHE A 92 -11.92 -6.18 4.30
N HIS A 93 -11.46 -7.37 4.65
CA HIS A 93 -12.12 -8.65 4.37
C HIS A 93 -12.81 -9.14 5.64
N LYS A 94 -14.09 -8.82 5.78
CA LYS A 94 -14.88 -9.06 6.99
C LYS A 94 -14.90 -10.53 7.42
N GLU A 95 -15.06 -11.45 6.48
CA GLU A 95 -15.19 -12.88 6.76
C GLU A 95 -13.97 -13.49 7.47
N LYS A 96 -12.80 -12.93 7.19
CA LYS A 96 -11.52 -13.36 7.79
C LYS A 96 -10.99 -12.38 8.84
N ASN A 97 -11.71 -11.27 9.06
CA ASN A 97 -11.28 -10.18 9.93
C ASN A 97 -9.83 -9.73 9.64
N GLU A 98 -9.55 -9.46 8.38
CA GLU A 98 -8.21 -9.09 7.94
C GLU A 98 -8.22 -7.87 7.01
N ILE A 99 -7.08 -7.20 6.92
CA ILE A 99 -6.84 -6.12 5.98
C ILE A 99 -5.80 -6.55 4.97
N GLU A 100 -6.13 -6.39 3.70
CA GLU A 100 -5.20 -6.46 2.59
C GLU A 100 -4.68 -5.07 2.26
N LEU A 101 -3.37 -4.88 2.37
CA LEU A 101 -2.71 -3.71 1.81
C LEU A 101 -2.53 -3.94 0.31
N ILE A 102 -3.35 -3.26 -0.50
CA ILE A 102 -3.38 -3.49 -1.95
C ILE A 102 -2.22 -2.80 -2.64
N GLN A 103 -2.05 -1.52 -2.34
CA GLN A 103 -0.97 -0.70 -2.89
C GLN A 103 -0.53 0.36 -1.90
N MET A 104 0.74 0.71 -1.97
CA MET A 104 1.28 1.89 -1.29
C MET A 104 2.48 2.43 -2.04
N GLY A 105 2.75 3.68 -1.86
CA GLY A 105 3.97 4.28 -2.41
C GLY A 105 4.12 5.75 -2.08
N VAL A 106 5.31 6.24 -2.35
CA VAL A 106 5.71 7.63 -2.21
C VAL A 106 6.23 8.11 -3.56
N LEU A 107 5.85 9.31 -3.96
CA LEU A 107 6.31 9.92 -5.20
C LEU A 107 7.84 9.96 -5.25
N LYS A 108 8.40 9.79 -6.44
CA LYS A 108 9.84 9.61 -6.67
C LYS A 108 10.69 10.72 -6.05
N GLU A 109 10.26 11.96 -6.17
CA GLU A 109 10.95 13.15 -5.64
C GLU A 109 10.99 13.20 -4.10
N HIS A 110 10.18 12.40 -3.43
CA HIS A 110 10.11 12.29 -1.97
C HIS A 110 10.66 10.96 -1.42
N GLN A 111 11.21 10.11 -2.28
CA GLN A 111 11.85 8.86 -1.86
C GLN A 111 13.20 9.11 -1.17
N ASN A 112 13.73 8.08 -0.51
CA ASN A 112 15.00 8.11 0.25
C ASN A 112 15.01 9.12 1.42
N LYS A 113 13.83 9.51 1.91
CA LYS A 113 13.63 10.42 3.06
C LYS A 113 12.89 9.74 4.21
N LYS A 114 12.83 8.41 4.21
CA LYS A 114 12.13 7.56 5.20
C LYS A 114 10.59 7.71 5.23
N PHE A 115 9.99 8.40 4.28
CA PHE A 115 8.54 8.54 4.21
C PHE A 115 7.83 7.21 3.95
N GLY A 116 8.37 6.34 3.10
CA GLY A 116 7.81 5.02 2.85
C GLY A 116 7.83 4.12 4.09
N SER A 117 8.90 4.16 4.87
CA SER A 117 9.00 3.45 6.14
C SER A 117 7.99 3.96 7.16
N PHE A 118 7.84 5.27 7.28
CA PHE A 118 6.84 5.90 8.15
C PHE A 118 5.42 5.52 7.72
N LEU A 119 5.11 5.65 6.43
CA LEU A 119 3.77 5.35 5.90
C LEU A 119 3.38 3.90 6.19
N LEU A 120 4.28 2.95 5.98
CA LEU A 120 4.02 1.55 6.28
C LEU A 120 3.77 1.31 7.78
N LYS A 121 4.55 1.93 8.65
CA LYS A 121 4.30 1.90 10.11
C LYS A 121 2.92 2.42 10.46
N TYR A 122 2.54 3.55 9.86
CA TYR A 122 1.22 4.15 10.05
C TYR A 122 0.10 3.20 9.61
N ILE A 123 0.22 2.62 8.42
CA ILE A 123 -0.76 1.68 7.87
C ILE A 123 -0.97 0.49 8.82
N ILE A 124 0.12 -0.14 9.26
CA ILE A 124 0.07 -1.29 10.17
C ILE A 124 -0.61 -0.90 11.50
N TYR A 125 -0.19 0.20 12.08
CA TYR A 125 -0.75 0.68 13.35
C TYR A 125 -2.26 0.95 13.24
N LYS A 126 -2.69 1.66 12.21
CA LYS A 126 -4.10 1.96 11.97
C LYS A 126 -4.93 0.73 11.62
N ALA A 127 -4.35 -0.25 10.93
CA ALA A 127 -5.03 -1.50 10.62
C ALA A 127 -5.33 -2.29 11.91
N PHE A 128 -4.35 -2.46 12.79
CA PHE A 128 -4.58 -3.18 14.06
C PHE A 128 -5.41 -2.38 15.07
N ASP A 129 -5.47 -1.06 14.97
CA ASP A 129 -6.42 -0.23 15.73
C ASP A 129 -7.88 -0.61 15.44
N LYS A 130 -8.18 -1.11 14.24
CA LYS A 130 -9.46 -1.70 13.86
C LYS A 130 -9.72 -3.10 14.42
N LYS A 131 -8.79 -3.62 15.22
CA LYS A 131 -8.89 -4.94 15.89
C LYS A 131 -8.97 -6.11 14.91
N VAL A 132 -8.29 -6.02 13.77
CA VAL A 132 -8.16 -7.12 12.82
C VAL A 132 -7.20 -8.19 13.36
N ASP A 133 -7.32 -9.41 12.84
CA ASP A 133 -6.48 -10.53 13.25
C ASP A 133 -5.20 -10.62 12.41
N ARG A 134 -5.23 -10.02 11.21
CA ARG A 134 -4.14 -10.14 10.23
C ARG A 134 -4.11 -8.94 9.29
N VAL A 135 -2.91 -8.53 8.92
CA VAL A 135 -2.64 -7.63 7.78
C VAL A 135 -1.75 -8.37 6.80
N TRP A 136 -2.09 -8.36 5.53
CA TRP A 136 -1.27 -9.00 4.52
C TRP A 136 -1.08 -8.12 3.28
N VAL A 137 -0.04 -8.42 2.53
CA VAL A 137 0.35 -7.69 1.32
C VAL A 137 1.07 -8.65 0.36
N HIS A 138 1.04 -8.36 -0.92
CA HIS A 138 1.97 -8.98 -1.85
C HIS A 138 2.83 -7.91 -2.54
N THR A 139 4.05 -8.27 -2.83
CA THR A 139 5.01 -7.46 -3.59
C THR A 139 5.72 -8.35 -4.61
N SER A 140 6.43 -7.75 -5.54
CA SER A 140 7.15 -8.49 -6.57
C SER A 140 8.58 -7.97 -6.73
N SER A 141 9.40 -8.74 -7.45
CA SER A 141 10.76 -8.33 -7.80
C SER A 141 10.81 -7.12 -8.76
N LEU A 142 9.66 -6.67 -9.28
CA LEU A 142 9.53 -5.47 -10.10
C LEU A 142 9.21 -4.21 -9.29
N ASP A 143 8.80 -4.37 -8.03
CA ASP A 143 8.52 -3.24 -7.14
C ASP A 143 9.81 -2.50 -6.75
N HIS A 144 9.65 -1.41 -6.03
CA HIS A 144 10.79 -0.64 -5.55
C HIS A 144 11.80 -1.56 -4.82
N LYS A 145 13.09 -1.37 -5.10
CA LYS A 145 14.17 -2.22 -4.56
C LYS A 145 14.17 -2.39 -3.03
N HIS A 146 13.59 -1.44 -2.29
CA HIS A 146 13.47 -1.49 -0.83
C HIS A 146 12.09 -1.97 -0.33
N ALA A 147 11.14 -2.31 -1.24
CA ALA A 147 9.79 -2.68 -0.83
C ALA A 147 9.78 -3.91 0.07
N LEU A 148 10.37 -5.01 -0.38
CA LEU A 148 10.42 -6.25 0.39
C LEU A 148 11.10 -6.05 1.76
N ASP A 149 12.27 -5.41 1.78
CA ASP A 149 13.00 -5.14 3.02
C ASP A 149 12.21 -4.25 3.97
N ASN A 150 11.47 -3.27 3.44
CA ASN A 150 10.61 -2.42 4.25
C ASN A 150 9.53 -3.24 4.95
N TYR A 151 8.83 -4.14 4.24
CA TYR A 151 7.85 -5.04 4.84
C TYR A 151 8.47 -5.94 5.92
N LEU A 152 9.57 -6.60 5.60
CA LEU A 152 10.27 -7.49 6.54
C LEU A 152 10.73 -6.73 7.80
N SER A 153 11.25 -5.53 7.64
CA SER A 153 11.71 -4.69 8.77
C SER A 153 10.59 -4.26 9.73
N LYS A 154 9.34 -4.27 9.27
CA LYS A 154 8.15 -3.93 10.08
C LYS A 154 7.50 -5.14 10.74
N GLY A 155 8.06 -6.33 10.56
CA GLY A 155 7.57 -7.56 11.18
C GLY A 155 6.69 -8.42 10.28
N PHE A 156 6.51 -8.07 9.01
CA PHE A 156 5.89 -8.97 8.04
C PHE A 156 6.75 -10.21 7.85
N LYS A 157 6.09 -11.35 7.66
CA LYS A 157 6.71 -12.64 7.33
C LYS A 157 6.18 -13.14 6.02
N ILE A 158 7.05 -13.66 5.17
CA ILE A 158 6.66 -14.32 3.93
C ILE A 158 5.94 -15.62 4.27
N PHE A 159 4.71 -15.79 3.74
CA PHE A 159 3.96 -17.03 3.90
C PHE A 159 3.73 -17.77 2.59
N LYS A 160 4.00 -17.12 1.44
CA LYS A 160 3.88 -17.73 0.13
C LYS A 160 4.80 -17.03 -0.87
N GLU A 161 5.38 -17.79 -1.78
CA GLU A 161 6.13 -17.29 -2.93
C GLU A 161 5.57 -17.88 -4.22
N GLU A 162 5.56 -17.08 -5.28
CA GLU A 162 5.19 -17.51 -6.63
C GLU A 162 6.22 -17.01 -7.64
N THR A 163 6.38 -17.76 -8.71
CA THR A 163 7.09 -17.27 -9.89
C THR A 163 6.09 -17.16 -11.03
N ILE A 164 5.95 -15.96 -11.56
CA ILE A 164 5.04 -15.67 -12.67
C ILE A 164 5.82 -15.31 -13.92
N ASN A 165 5.27 -15.64 -15.08
CA ASN A 165 5.79 -15.18 -16.36
C ASN A 165 5.26 -13.76 -16.62
N PHE A 166 6.16 -12.85 -16.90
CA PHE A 166 5.81 -11.45 -17.15
C PHE A 166 6.31 -11.02 -18.53
N THR A 167 5.46 -10.33 -19.28
CA THR A 167 5.81 -9.74 -20.57
C THR A 167 5.93 -8.24 -20.39
N PHE A 168 7.12 -7.69 -20.70
CA PHE A 168 7.40 -6.25 -20.62
C PHE A 168 6.72 -5.49 -21.76
#